data_f346a6a48af56431663c57450fd6c58b
#
_entry.id   f346a6a48af56431663c57450fd6c58b
#
_cell.length_a   1.000
_cell.length_b   1.000
_cell.length_c   1.000
_cell.angle_alpha   90.00
_cell.angle_beta   90.00
_cell.angle_gamma   90.00
#
_symmetry.space_group_name_H-M   'P 1'
#
loop_
_entity.id
_entity.type
_entity.pdbx_description
1 polymer ?
#
loop_
_entity_poly.entity_id
_entity_poly.type
_entity_poly.pdbx_seq_one_letter_code
_entity_poly.pdbx_strand_id
1 'polypeptide(L)'
;MYARSTTIRGNPGSLDDAIAYVRDEVWPAVQDMDGCTGLSMMCDRETGRCIVTSAWADREAMQASAERVHPMRRHLVDRFGADDDLEVREWEVAVLHRGHPAGDGACARVTWSRGDPGRADQLLDMYRTSLLPRIQEMPGFCSCSLLIDREDGRAVGTVVLDGRDHLEQTREQARLLREEGVRIMGIDVLDVAEMDLVLAHLRVPETV
;
A
#
# COMPACT_ATOMS: atom_id res chain seq x y z
N MET A 1 -3.93 12.78 -6.99
CA MET A 1 -3.79 11.36 -7.36
C MET A 1 -4.59 10.50 -6.39
N TYR A 2 -5.12 9.39 -6.87
CA TYR A 2 -5.94 8.48 -6.08
C TYR A 2 -5.47 7.06 -6.23
N ALA A 3 -5.81 6.21 -5.27
CA ALA A 3 -5.49 4.79 -5.28
C ALA A 3 -6.71 3.98 -4.84
N ARG A 4 -6.83 2.77 -5.39
CA ARG A 4 -7.79 1.78 -4.91
C ARG A 4 -7.05 0.54 -4.45
N SER A 5 -7.17 0.20 -3.18
CA SER A 5 -6.62 -1.03 -2.61
C SER A 5 -7.70 -2.10 -2.49
N THR A 6 -7.29 -3.33 -2.76
CA THR A 6 -8.08 -4.54 -2.50
C THR A 6 -7.26 -5.41 -1.57
N THR A 7 -7.73 -5.59 -0.33
CA THR A 7 -7.15 -6.54 0.61
C THR A 7 -7.93 -7.83 0.52
N ILE A 8 -7.22 -8.94 0.38
CA ILE A 8 -7.77 -10.29 0.25
C ILE A 8 -6.96 -11.24 1.12
N ARG A 9 -7.61 -12.22 1.70
CA ARG A 9 -6.94 -13.33 2.38
C ARG A 9 -7.40 -14.64 1.75
N GLY A 10 -6.45 -15.41 1.25
CA GLY A 10 -6.71 -16.69 0.60
C GLY A 10 -5.77 -17.79 1.07
N ASN A 11 -5.80 -18.90 0.35
CA ASN A 11 -4.93 -20.03 0.65
C ASN A 11 -3.46 -19.70 0.33
N PRO A 12 -2.53 -19.75 1.30
CA PRO A 12 -1.11 -19.54 1.05
C PRO A 12 -0.53 -20.44 -0.07
N GLY A 13 -1.07 -21.66 -0.23
CA GLY A 13 -0.66 -22.57 -1.29
C GLY A 13 -1.04 -22.14 -2.72
N SER A 14 -2.01 -21.22 -2.88
CA SER A 14 -2.44 -20.67 -4.15
C SER A 14 -1.84 -19.28 -4.44
N LEU A 15 -0.93 -18.82 -3.59
CA LEU A 15 -0.40 -17.46 -3.66
C LEU A 15 0.35 -17.19 -4.96
N ASP A 16 1.19 -18.12 -5.41
CA ASP A 16 1.99 -17.94 -6.63
C ASP A 16 1.09 -17.88 -7.87
N ASP A 17 -0.03 -18.63 -7.90
CA ASP A 17 -1.04 -18.55 -8.95
C ASP A 17 -1.77 -17.20 -8.92
N ALA A 18 -2.08 -16.69 -7.74
CA ALA A 18 -2.68 -15.36 -7.56
C ALA A 18 -1.73 -14.24 -8.03
N ILE A 19 -0.44 -14.32 -7.69
CA ILE A 19 0.59 -13.38 -8.15
C ILE A 19 0.73 -13.43 -9.67
N ALA A 20 0.80 -14.64 -10.26
CA ALA A 20 0.89 -14.81 -11.70
C ALA A 20 -0.33 -14.20 -12.41
N TYR A 21 -1.53 -14.42 -11.90
CA TYR A 21 -2.76 -13.83 -12.45
C TYR A 21 -2.71 -12.29 -12.43
N VAL A 22 -2.30 -11.68 -11.31
CA VAL A 22 -2.21 -10.22 -11.22
C VAL A 22 -1.14 -9.67 -12.16
N ARG A 23 0.01 -10.34 -12.29
CA ARG A 23 1.11 -9.93 -13.16
C ARG A 23 0.76 -10.07 -14.64
N ASP A 24 0.18 -11.22 -15.04
CA ASP A 24 0.09 -11.61 -16.45
C ASP A 24 -1.26 -11.25 -17.09
N GLU A 25 -2.32 -11.08 -16.30
CA GLU A 25 -3.67 -10.78 -16.79
C GLU A 25 -4.19 -9.42 -16.28
N VAL A 26 -4.09 -9.15 -14.98
CA VAL A 26 -4.67 -7.91 -14.40
C VAL A 26 -3.84 -6.68 -14.79
N TRP A 27 -2.52 -6.73 -14.61
CA TRP A 27 -1.67 -5.59 -14.91
C TRP A 27 -1.75 -5.15 -16.38
N PRO A 28 -1.61 -6.02 -17.38
CA PRO A 28 -1.79 -5.63 -18.79
C PRO A 28 -3.15 -5.00 -19.09
N ALA A 29 -4.21 -5.47 -18.46
CA ALA A 29 -5.54 -4.93 -18.67
C ALA A 29 -5.78 -3.56 -17.97
N VAL A 30 -5.17 -3.37 -16.79
CA VAL A 30 -5.34 -2.14 -16.00
C VAL A 30 -4.44 -1.01 -16.52
N GLN A 31 -3.21 -1.31 -16.98
CA GLN A 31 -2.29 -0.29 -17.49
C GLN A 31 -2.81 0.44 -18.73
N ASP A 32 -3.69 -0.19 -19.51
CA ASP A 32 -4.31 0.36 -20.72
C ASP A 32 -5.61 1.16 -20.42
N MET A 33 -5.97 1.31 -19.14
CA MET A 33 -7.10 2.14 -18.74
C MET A 33 -6.67 3.60 -18.61
N ASP A 34 -7.51 4.50 -19.07
CA ASP A 34 -7.26 5.94 -18.99
C ASP A 34 -6.99 6.38 -17.54
N GLY A 35 -5.93 7.16 -17.35
CA GLY A 35 -5.53 7.68 -16.07
C GLY A 35 -4.87 6.66 -15.12
N CYS A 36 -4.65 5.41 -15.54
CA CYS A 36 -3.87 4.46 -14.75
C CYS A 36 -2.40 4.92 -14.65
N THR A 37 -1.89 5.03 -13.44
CA THR A 37 -0.50 5.42 -13.15
C THR A 37 0.32 4.31 -12.53
N GLY A 38 -0.30 3.18 -12.20
CA GLY A 38 0.43 2.02 -11.72
C GLY A 38 -0.40 0.99 -10.97
N LEU A 39 0.28 -0.12 -10.66
CA LEU A 39 -0.25 -1.21 -9.86
C LEU A 39 0.87 -1.83 -9.03
N SER A 40 0.57 -2.15 -7.78
CA SER A 40 1.45 -2.91 -6.91
C SER A 40 0.70 -4.04 -6.22
N MET A 41 1.45 -5.09 -5.83
CA MET A 41 0.93 -6.17 -5.02
C MET A 41 1.93 -6.51 -3.92
N MET A 42 1.43 -6.60 -2.71
CA MET A 42 2.17 -7.03 -1.53
C MET A 42 1.49 -8.26 -0.93
N CYS A 43 2.26 -9.23 -0.46
CA CYS A 43 1.74 -10.48 0.09
C CYS A 43 2.48 -10.91 1.35
N ASP A 44 1.73 -11.37 2.33
CA ASP A 44 2.22 -12.14 3.45
C ASP A 44 2.04 -13.63 3.15
N ARG A 45 3.15 -14.33 2.94
CA ARG A 45 3.16 -15.74 2.54
C ARG A 45 2.73 -16.69 3.66
N GLU A 46 2.80 -16.25 4.91
CA GLU A 46 2.41 -17.07 6.05
C GLU A 46 0.88 -17.06 6.24
N THR A 47 0.28 -15.88 6.17
CA THR A 47 -1.16 -15.70 6.42
C THR A 47 -2.02 -15.76 5.17
N GLY A 48 -1.43 -15.72 3.96
CA GLY A 48 -2.14 -15.59 2.69
C GLY A 48 -2.81 -14.23 2.49
N ARG A 49 -2.44 -13.21 3.28
CA ARG A 49 -2.96 -11.85 3.12
C ARG A 49 -2.24 -11.14 1.98
N CYS A 50 -3.00 -10.64 1.01
CA CYS A 50 -2.48 -9.83 -0.09
C CYS A 50 -3.18 -8.48 -0.18
N ILE A 51 -2.44 -7.49 -0.67
CA ILE A 51 -2.95 -6.15 -0.96
C ILE A 51 -2.57 -5.82 -2.40
N VAL A 52 -3.57 -5.67 -3.25
CA VAL A 52 -3.39 -5.17 -4.63
C VAL A 52 -3.84 -3.72 -4.66
N THR A 53 -2.94 -2.82 -5.05
CA THR A 53 -3.23 -1.38 -5.10
C THR A 53 -3.03 -0.87 -6.52
N SER A 54 -4.08 -0.32 -7.12
CA SER A 54 -4.02 0.43 -8.38
C SER A 54 -3.99 1.93 -8.11
N ALA A 55 -3.16 2.67 -8.86
CA ALA A 55 -2.99 4.11 -8.74
C ALA A 55 -3.50 4.82 -10.00
N TRP A 56 -4.09 6.02 -9.82
CA TRP A 56 -4.83 6.74 -10.83
C TRP A 56 -4.51 8.24 -10.79
N ALA A 57 -4.50 8.87 -11.94
CA ALA A 57 -4.22 10.30 -12.06
C ALA A 57 -5.19 11.16 -11.24
N ASP A 58 -6.48 10.78 -11.22
CA ASP A 58 -7.54 11.46 -10.50
C ASP A 58 -8.63 10.48 -10.02
N ARG A 59 -9.61 11.01 -9.29
CA ARG A 59 -10.73 10.23 -8.75
C ARG A 59 -11.68 9.75 -9.85
N GLU A 60 -11.87 10.54 -10.90
CA GLU A 60 -12.78 10.22 -12.00
C GLU A 60 -12.27 9.00 -12.78
N ALA A 61 -10.98 8.97 -13.15
CA ALA A 61 -10.34 7.85 -13.80
C ALA A 61 -10.44 6.57 -12.92
N MET A 62 -10.19 6.70 -11.62
CA MET A 62 -10.34 5.59 -10.68
C MET A 62 -11.78 5.06 -10.64
N GLN A 63 -12.78 5.92 -10.61
CA GLN A 63 -14.20 5.53 -10.59
C GLN A 63 -14.63 4.90 -11.91
N ALA A 64 -14.21 5.47 -13.04
CA ALA A 64 -14.51 4.93 -14.37
C ALA A 64 -13.95 3.52 -14.59
N SER A 65 -12.85 3.16 -13.92
CA SER A 65 -12.26 1.81 -13.97
C SER A 65 -13.08 0.74 -13.25
N ALA A 66 -14.03 1.12 -12.38
CA ALA A 66 -14.65 0.21 -11.41
C ALA A 66 -15.34 -1.00 -12.06
N GLU A 67 -16.12 -0.78 -13.12
CA GLU A 67 -16.84 -1.87 -13.81
C GLU A 67 -15.89 -2.86 -14.48
N ARG A 68 -14.77 -2.39 -15.03
CA ARG A 68 -13.76 -3.25 -15.68
C ARG A 68 -12.91 -4.02 -14.68
N VAL A 69 -12.62 -3.42 -13.53
CA VAL A 69 -11.79 -4.04 -12.47
C VAL A 69 -12.59 -5.03 -11.62
N HIS A 70 -13.90 -4.84 -11.48
CA HIS A 70 -14.74 -5.71 -10.64
C HIS A 70 -14.66 -7.20 -11.02
N PRO A 71 -14.82 -7.63 -12.29
CA PRO A 71 -14.69 -9.04 -12.65
C PRO A 71 -13.27 -9.60 -12.40
N MET A 72 -12.23 -8.78 -12.53
CA MET A 72 -10.86 -9.20 -12.24
C MET A 72 -10.66 -9.55 -10.77
N ARG A 73 -11.27 -8.77 -9.85
CA ARG A 73 -11.25 -9.08 -8.41
C ARG A 73 -11.95 -10.40 -8.10
N ARG A 74 -13.09 -10.67 -8.72
CA ARG A 74 -13.81 -11.94 -8.54
C ARG A 74 -12.96 -13.13 -8.99
N HIS A 75 -12.32 -13.04 -10.15
CA HIS A 75 -11.40 -14.08 -10.61
C HIS A 75 -10.19 -14.26 -9.68
N LEU A 76 -9.70 -13.17 -9.07
CA LEU A 76 -8.63 -13.27 -8.08
C LEU A 76 -9.09 -14.03 -6.83
N VAL A 77 -10.32 -13.75 -6.34
CA VAL A 77 -10.94 -14.49 -5.22
C VAL A 77 -11.01 -15.98 -5.52
N ASP A 78 -11.56 -16.33 -6.69
CA ASP A 78 -11.73 -17.73 -7.12
C ASP A 78 -10.37 -18.46 -7.20
N ARG A 79 -9.36 -17.83 -7.81
CA ARG A 79 -8.01 -18.41 -7.97
C ARG A 79 -7.25 -18.53 -6.66
N PHE A 80 -7.44 -17.58 -5.76
CA PHE A 80 -6.77 -17.56 -4.48
C PHE A 80 -7.45 -18.47 -3.45
N GLY A 81 -8.64 -19.01 -3.76
CA GLY A 81 -9.45 -19.79 -2.81
C GLY A 81 -9.78 -18.96 -1.58
N ALA A 82 -10.05 -17.67 -1.80
CA ALA A 82 -10.38 -16.73 -0.76
C ALA A 82 -11.87 -16.80 -0.44
N ASP A 83 -12.22 -16.53 0.82
CA ASP A 83 -13.61 -16.23 1.17
C ASP A 83 -14.02 -14.90 0.52
N ASP A 84 -15.32 -14.66 0.32
CA ASP A 84 -15.86 -13.44 -0.31
C ASP A 84 -15.60 -12.15 0.49
N ASP A 85 -14.80 -12.21 1.54
CA ASP A 85 -14.45 -11.08 2.43
C ASP A 85 -13.31 -10.23 1.83
N LEU A 86 -13.67 -9.48 0.77
CA LEU A 86 -12.80 -8.50 0.15
C LEU A 86 -12.96 -7.13 0.80
N GLU A 87 -11.89 -6.56 1.31
CA GLU A 87 -11.89 -5.15 1.68
C GLU A 87 -11.39 -4.30 0.51
N VAL A 88 -12.30 -3.53 -0.11
CA VAL A 88 -11.98 -2.56 -1.16
C VAL A 88 -12.08 -1.15 -0.59
N ARG A 89 -11.00 -0.37 -0.73
CA ARG A 89 -10.95 1.03 -0.27
C ARG A 89 -10.39 1.96 -1.32
N GLU A 90 -10.88 3.18 -1.29
CA GLU A 90 -10.39 4.28 -2.13
C GLU A 90 -9.65 5.30 -1.26
N TRP A 91 -8.58 5.86 -1.80
CA TRP A 91 -7.63 6.68 -1.08
C TRP A 91 -7.18 7.88 -1.90
N GLU A 92 -6.88 8.98 -1.23
CA GLU A 92 -5.99 10.01 -1.75
C GLU A 92 -4.52 9.56 -1.54
N VAL A 93 -3.68 9.68 -2.57
CA VAL A 93 -2.22 9.51 -2.44
C VAL A 93 -1.64 10.81 -1.90
N ALA A 94 -1.48 10.89 -0.58
CA ALA A 94 -1.07 12.10 0.11
C ALA A 94 0.45 12.30 0.14
N VAL A 95 1.20 11.20 0.28
CA VAL A 95 2.67 11.19 0.19
C VAL A 95 3.11 10.01 -0.67
N LEU A 96 4.05 10.27 -1.56
CA LEU A 96 4.87 9.28 -2.23
C LEU A 96 6.29 9.83 -2.37
N HIS A 97 7.23 9.11 -1.80
CA HIS A 97 8.65 9.47 -1.85
C HIS A 97 9.50 8.23 -2.14
N ARG A 98 10.54 8.41 -2.98
CA ARG A 98 11.45 7.35 -3.41
C ARG A 98 12.89 7.74 -3.13
N GLY A 99 13.64 6.82 -2.52
CA GLY A 99 15.09 6.89 -2.44
C GLY A 99 15.73 6.24 -3.67
N HIS A 100 15.32 5.00 -3.96
CA HIS A 100 15.77 4.26 -5.14
C HIS A 100 14.72 3.19 -5.54
N PRO A 101 14.80 2.62 -6.77
CA PRO A 101 13.90 1.54 -7.18
C PRO A 101 14.02 0.31 -6.28
N ALA A 102 12.90 -0.29 -5.93
CA ALA A 102 12.87 -1.57 -5.24
C ALA A 102 13.38 -2.69 -6.16
N GLY A 103 14.29 -3.52 -5.66
CA GLY A 103 14.80 -4.69 -6.34
C GLY A 103 13.99 -5.95 -6.06
N ASP A 104 14.45 -7.08 -6.63
CA ASP A 104 13.91 -8.40 -6.32
C ASP A 104 14.11 -8.71 -4.82
N GLY A 105 13.07 -9.24 -4.17
CA GLY A 105 13.10 -9.55 -2.74
C GLY A 105 12.81 -8.37 -1.82
N ALA A 106 12.47 -7.19 -2.36
CA ALA A 106 12.03 -6.05 -1.56
C ALA A 106 10.82 -6.42 -0.69
N CYS A 107 10.81 -5.86 0.51
CA CYS A 107 9.75 -6.09 1.49
C CYS A 107 9.13 -4.77 1.94
N ALA A 108 7.90 -4.82 2.41
CA ALA A 108 7.16 -3.66 2.87
C ALA A 108 6.69 -3.83 4.32
N ARG A 109 6.76 -2.74 5.08
CA ARG A 109 6.03 -2.61 6.34
C ARG A 109 4.85 -1.70 6.11
N VAL A 110 3.66 -2.24 6.33
CA VAL A 110 2.38 -1.55 6.14
C VAL A 110 1.79 -1.26 7.51
N THR A 111 1.39 -0.01 7.75
CA THR A 111 0.78 0.45 9.00
C THR A 111 -0.56 1.07 8.68
N TRP A 112 -1.64 0.50 9.21
CA TRP A 112 -2.98 1.10 9.18
C TRP A 112 -3.19 1.92 10.43
N SER A 113 -3.71 3.12 10.24
CA SER A 113 -3.99 4.04 11.36
C SER A 113 -5.28 4.79 11.14
N ARG A 114 -5.74 5.45 12.20
CA ARG A 114 -6.88 6.36 12.17
C ARG A 114 -6.55 7.60 12.99
N GLY A 115 -6.84 8.77 12.42
CA GLY A 115 -6.74 10.06 13.08
C GLY A 115 -8.06 10.81 13.01
N ASP A 116 -8.07 12.01 13.57
CA ASP A 116 -9.20 12.93 13.46
C ASP A 116 -9.27 13.47 12.02
N PRO A 117 -10.36 13.19 11.25
CA PRO A 117 -10.51 13.69 9.87
C PRO A 117 -10.50 15.21 9.79
N GLY A 118 -10.97 15.93 10.85
CA GLY A 118 -10.93 17.39 10.93
C GLY A 118 -9.51 17.96 11.01
N ARG A 119 -8.49 17.12 11.28
CA ARG A 119 -7.08 17.49 11.37
C ARG A 119 -6.22 16.92 10.26
N ALA A 120 -6.81 16.40 9.20
CA ALA A 120 -6.09 15.66 8.15
C ALA A 120 -4.88 16.43 7.59
N ASP A 121 -5.01 17.73 7.27
CA ASP A 121 -3.90 18.53 6.74
C ASP A 121 -2.81 18.73 7.79
N GLN A 122 -3.17 18.99 9.05
CA GLN A 122 -2.21 19.10 10.15
C GLN A 122 -1.44 17.79 10.36
N LEU A 123 -2.13 16.65 10.35
CA LEU A 123 -1.51 15.33 10.50
C LEU A 123 -0.57 15.03 9.34
N LEU A 124 -0.94 15.43 8.13
CA LEU A 124 -0.12 15.28 6.93
C LEU A 124 1.16 16.13 7.01
N ASP A 125 1.05 17.38 7.46
CA ASP A 125 2.23 18.24 7.66
C ASP A 125 3.16 17.68 8.73
N MET A 126 2.62 17.16 9.83
CA MET A 126 3.41 16.49 10.87
C MET A 126 4.09 15.22 10.35
N TYR A 127 3.41 14.43 9.52
CA TYR A 127 4.02 13.27 8.87
C TYR A 127 5.21 13.69 8.00
N ARG A 128 5.03 14.69 7.13
CA ARG A 128 6.07 15.18 6.21
C ARG A 128 7.27 15.78 6.94
N THR A 129 7.03 16.52 8.02
CA THR A 129 8.11 17.26 8.72
C THR A 129 8.80 16.45 9.81
N SER A 130 8.10 15.49 10.42
CA SER A 130 8.62 14.79 11.61
C SER A 130 8.93 13.31 11.37
N LEU A 131 8.08 12.60 10.60
CA LEU A 131 8.25 11.15 10.39
C LEU A 131 9.02 10.82 9.12
N LEU A 132 8.67 11.46 8.01
CA LEU A 132 9.26 11.17 6.69
C LEU A 132 10.79 11.28 6.68
N PRO A 133 11.43 12.33 7.23
CA PRO A 133 12.90 12.42 7.24
C PRO A 133 13.57 11.25 7.94
N ARG A 134 12.97 10.73 9.02
CA ARG A 134 13.50 9.61 9.79
C ARG A 134 13.22 8.26 9.13
N ILE A 135 12.13 8.16 8.36
CA ILE A 135 11.82 6.99 7.55
C ILE A 135 12.84 6.84 6.42
N GLN A 136 13.21 7.93 5.77
CA GLN A 136 14.21 7.95 4.69
C GLN A 136 15.61 7.52 5.14
N GLU A 137 15.94 7.71 6.41
CA GLU A 137 17.23 7.32 6.99
C GLU A 137 17.30 5.84 7.40
N MET A 138 16.20 5.08 7.22
CA MET A 138 16.21 3.65 7.54
C MET A 138 17.15 2.88 6.60
N PRO A 139 17.98 1.96 7.13
CA PRO A 139 18.78 1.07 6.29
C PRO A 139 17.92 0.34 5.25
N GLY A 140 18.36 0.36 4.00
CA GLY A 140 17.65 -0.29 2.89
C GLY A 140 16.37 0.42 2.43
N PHE A 141 16.18 1.71 2.76
CA PHE A 141 15.00 2.46 2.35
C PHE A 141 14.90 2.59 0.82
N CYS A 142 13.83 2.03 0.22
CA CYS A 142 13.51 2.19 -1.20
C CYS A 142 12.50 3.31 -1.44
N SER A 143 11.37 3.24 -0.74
CA SER A 143 10.28 4.20 -0.91
C SER A 143 9.34 4.20 0.29
N CYS A 144 8.54 5.26 0.40
CA CYS A 144 7.37 5.25 1.26
C CYS A 144 6.18 5.93 0.60
N SER A 145 4.99 5.52 1.02
CA SER A 145 3.73 6.15 0.64
C SER A 145 2.82 6.32 1.86
N LEU A 146 1.99 7.36 1.80
CA LEU A 146 0.89 7.56 2.73
C LEU A 146 -0.39 7.75 1.93
N LEU A 147 -1.30 6.82 2.07
CA LEU A 147 -2.65 6.88 1.53
C LEU A 147 -3.60 7.32 2.63
N ILE A 148 -4.51 8.24 2.34
CA ILE A 148 -5.46 8.77 3.34
C ILE A 148 -6.89 8.73 2.81
N ASP A 149 -7.81 8.48 3.72
CA ASP A 149 -9.23 8.74 3.54
C ASP A 149 -9.62 9.92 4.44
N ARG A 150 -9.92 11.07 3.82
CA ARG A 150 -10.22 12.30 4.54
C ARG A 150 -11.59 12.27 5.21
N GLU A 151 -12.49 11.36 4.81
CA GLU A 151 -13.85 11.30 5.31
C GLU A 151 -13.90 10.56 6.65
N ASP A 152 -13.19 9.41 6.74
CA ASP A 152 -13.21 8.59 7.97
C ASP A 152 -11.93 8.66 8.80
N GLY A 153 -10.93 9.46 8.36
CA GLY A 153 -9.67 9.68 9.04
C GLY A 153 -8.70 8.49 8.98
N ARG A 154 -8.98 7.47 8.17
CA ARG A 154 -8.07 6.33 7.99
C ARG A 154 -6.89 6.69 7.13
N ALA A 155 -5.76 6.06 7.44
CA ALA A 155 -4.53 6.16 6.66
C ALA A 155 -3.80 4.82 6.58
N VAL A 156 -3.07 4.63 5.48
CA VAL A 156 -2.17 3.50 5.28
C VAL A 156 -0.79 4.03 4.91
N GLY A 157 0.15 3.88 5.82
CA GLY A 157 1.56 4.15 5.59
C GLY A 157 2.28 2.88 5.15
N THR A 158 2.97 2.93 4.02
CA THR A 158 3.79 1.82 3.52
C THR A 158 5.23 2.27 3.41
N VAL A 159 6.16 1.52 4.00
CA VAL A 159 7.60 1.70 3.85
C VAL A 159 8.15 0.47 3.17
N VAL A 160 8.79 0.65 2.01
CA VAL A 160 9.44 -0.41 1.24
C VAL A 160 10.94 -0.36 1.51
N LEU A 161 11.51 -1.51 1.80
CA LEU A 161 12.93 -1.74 2.09
C LEU A 161 13.49 -2.80 1.12
N ASP A 162 14.81 -2.81 0.93
CA ASP A 162 15.50 -3.71 0.00
C ASP A 162 15.26 -5.21 0.23
N GLY A 163 14.90 -5.59 1.45
CA GLY A 163 14.62 -6.98 1.77
C GLY A 163 14.29 -7.24 3.23
N ARG A 164 14.09 -8.51 3.54
CA ARG A 164 13.65 -8.97 4.86
C ARG A 164 14.66 -8.65 5.97
N ASP A 165 15.95 -8.73 5.69
CA ASP A 165 17.00 -8.39 6.67
C ASP A 165 16.89 -6.93 7.11
N HIS A 166 16.63 -6.00 6.19
CA HIS A 166 16.40 -4.59 6.51
C HIS A 166 15.07 -4.36 7.25
N LEU A 167 14.04 -5.15 6.91
CA LEU A 167 12.78 -5.13 7.68
C LEU A 167 13.03 -5.51 9.14
N GLU A 168 13.78 -6.58 9.41
CA GLU A 168 14.12 -7.02 10.75
C GLU A 168 15.01 -6.01 11.48
N GLN A 169 16.06 -5.52 10.83
CA GLN A 169 16.98 -4.53 11.38
C GLN A 169 16.28 -3.25 11.80
N THR A 170 15.28 -2.80 11.04
CA THR A 170 14.54 -1.55 11.30
C THR A 170 13.32 -1.72 12.18
N ARG A 171 13.01 -2.92 12.67
CA ARG A 171 11.76 -3.21 13.41
C ARG A 171 11.59 -2.33 14.64
N GLU A 172 12.64 -2.19 15.44
CA GLU A 172 12.60 -1.39 16.66
C GLU A 172 12.50 0.11 16.34
N GLN A 173 13.26 0.61 15.37
CA GLN A 173 13.17 2.01 14.94
C GLN A 173 11.76 2.34 14.42
N ALA A 174 11.16 1.46 13.62
CA ALA A 174 9.80 1.64 13.13
C ALA A 174 8.75 1.58 14.25
N ARG A 175 8.95 0.73 15.27
CA ARG A 175 8.09 0.69 16.46
C ARG A 175 8.11 2.02 17.19
N LEU A 176 9.31 2.56 17.47
CA LEU A 176 9.47 3.85 18.16
C LEU A 176 8.86 5.01 17.36
N LEU A 177 9.01 5.02 16.04
CA LEU A 177 8.39 6.03 15.17
C LEU A 177 6.85 5.98 15.23
N ARG A 178 6.27 4.78 15.25
CA ARG A 178 4.81 4.64 15.40
C ARG A 178 4.32 5.12 16.76
N GLU A 179 5.01 4.77 17.84
CA GLU A 179 4.68 5.23 19.20
C GLU A 179 4.76 6.75 19.33
N GLU A 180 5.77 7.34 18.71
CA GLU A 180 5.89 8.78 18.64
C GLU A 180 4.76 9.41 17.83
N GLY A 181 4.41 8.84 16.66
CA GLY A 181 3.25 9.24 15.85
C GLY A 181 1.96 9.22 16.66
N VAL A 182 1.69 8.14 17.39
CA VAL A 182 0.54 8.03 18.31
C VAL A 182 0.55 9.19 19.32
N ARG A 183 1.69 9.43 19.96
CA ARG A 183 1.81 10.43 21.01
C ARG A 183 1.64 11.87 20.52
N ILE A 184 2.30 12.23 19.40
CA ILE A 184 2.31 13.62 18.92
C ILE A 184 1.16 13.93 17.95
N MET A 185 0.73 12.97 17.16
CA MET A 185 -0.33 13.15 16.17
C MET A 185 -1.71 12.81 16.75
N GLY A 186 -1.80 12.03 17.83
CA GLY A 186 -3.05 11.58 18.42
C GLY A 186 -3.79 10.61 17.49
N ILE A 187 -3.06 9.75 16.80
CA ILE A 187 -3.61 8.72 15.92
C ILE A 187 -3.67 7.38 16.65
N ASP A 188 -4.58 6.51 16.22
CA ASP A 188 -4.64 5.12 16.63
C ASP A 188 -3.98 4.25 15.56
N VAL A 189 -3.07 3.35 15.95
CA VAL A 189 -2.55 2.30 15.06
C VAL A 189 -3.52 1.13 15.13
N LEU A 190 -4.12 0.81 13.98
CA LEU A 190 -5.13 -0.24 13.85
C LEU A 190 -4.51 -1.62 13.57
N ASP A 191 -3.46 -1.64 12.73
CA ASP A 191 -2.77 -2.88 12.33
C ASP A 191 -1.37 -2.56 11.79
N VAL A 192 -0.47 -3.54 11.84
CA VAL A 192 0.85 -3.50 11.22
C VAL A 192 1.14 -4.85 10.61
N ALA A 193 1.54 -4.88 9.34
CA ALA A 193 1.96 -6.08 8.64
C ALA A 193 3.32 -5.91 7.98
N GLU A 194 4.07 -6.99 7.89
CA GLU A 194 5.30 -7.11 7.10
C GLU A 194 5.01 -8.05 5.94
N MET A 195 5.28 -7.60 4.71
CA MET A 195 4.85 -8.26 3.47
C MET A 195 5.96 -8.25 2.43
N ASP A 196 6.00 -9.25 1.57
CA ASP A 196 6.85 -9.24 0.39
C ASP A 196 6.23 -8.32 -0.68
N LEU A 197 7.04 -7.47 -1.31
CA LEU A 197 6.62 -6.70 -2.48
C LEU A 197 6.79 -7.56 -3.72
N VAL A 198 5.70 -8.16 -4.21
CA VAL A 198 5.75 -9.14 -5.31
C VAL A 198 5.51 -8.54 -6.69
N LEU A 199 4.93 -7.34 -6.75
CA LEU A 199 4.72 -6.59 -7.98
C LEU A 199 4.76 -5.08 -7.70
N ALA A 200 5.51 -4.32 -8.52
CA ALA A 200 5.55 -2.86 -8.43
C ALA A 200 5.75 -2.25 -9.82
N HIS A 201 4.66 -1.86 -10.46
CA HIS A 201 4.64 -1.10 -11.71
C HIS A 201 4.05 0.29 -11.43
N LEU A 202 4.87 1.20 -10.93
CA LEU A 202 4.43 2.51 -10.46
C LEU A 202 5.07 3.63 -11.28
N ARG A 203 4.26 4.37 -12.05
CA ARG A 203 4.62 5.61 -12.74
C ARG A 203 4.03 6.84 -12.03
N VAL A 204 3.68 6.67 -10.78
CA VAL A 204 3.09 7.71 -9.92
C VAL A 204 4.15 8.78 -9.66
N PRO A 205 3.92 10.07 -9.95
CA PRO A 205 4.83 11.15 -9.60
C PRO A 205 5.04 11.24 -8.09
N GLU A 206 6.23 11.66 -7.67
CA GLU A 206 6.49 11.99 -6.27
C GLU A 206 5.66 13.19 -5.83
N THR A 207 5.27 13.21 -4.55
CA THR A 207 4.45 14.27 -3.96
C THR A 207 5.19 15.10 -2.91
N VAL A 208 6.45 14.81 -2.69
CA VAL A 208 7.35 15.50 -1.74
C VAL A 208 8.70 15.73 -2.37
#